data_b2bb0e9bacbbcc512416ebd7359f577f
#
_entry.id   b2bb0e9bacbbcc512416ebd7359f577f
#
_cell.length_a   1.000
_cell.length_b   1.000
_cell.length_c   1.000
_cell.angle_alpha   90.00
_cell.angle_beta   90.00
_cell.angle_gamma   90.00
#
_symmetry.space_group_name_H-M   'P 1'
#
loop_
_entity.id
_entity.type
_entity.pdbx_description
1 polymer ?
#
loop_
_entity_poly.entity_id
_entity_poly.type
_entity_poly.pdbx_seq_one_letter_code
_entity_poly.pdbx_strand_id
1 'polypeptide(L)'
;LPMQTTETGEICWEKNAVVLQPALKQASAVLIGCGLGNTAATQELLRNVVNLVECPLIMDADGLNALASCIDIMQKQKPNWILTPHPGEMARLSGMTTATVQANRKQCAAEFCKQFSGTLVLKGAGTIIQQGTTAIQNPTGNPGMSRGGSGDVLAGMIAAFAAQGLSPYDAACAGAYLHGLAGDVAAARYSEQ
;
A
#
# COMPACT_ATOMS: atom_id res chain seq x y z
N LEU A 1 3.66 -7.11 -18.85
CA LEU A 1 3.56 -8.55 -19.09
C LEU A 1 2.09 -8.93 -19.26
N PRO A 2 1.70 -9.64 -20.33
CA PRO A 2 0.33 -10.16 -20.44
C PRO A 2 0.11 -11.23 -19.37
N MET A 3 -0.96 -11.09 -18.60
CA MET A 3 -1.32 -12.01 -17.52
C MET A 3 -2.48 -12.90 -17.95
N GLN A 4 -2.40 -14.17 -17.60
CA GLN A 4 -3.51 -15.12 -17.80
C GLN A 4 -4.47 -15.06 -16.62
N THR A 5 -5.76 -15.09 -16.93
CA THR A 5 -6.83 -15.09 -15.93
C THR A 5 -7.50 -16.46 -15.82
N THR A 6 -8.23 -16.65 -14.71
CA THR A 6 -9.23 -17.71 -14.58
C THR A 6 -10.42 -17.44 -15.50
N GLU A 7 -11.36 -18.36 -15.57
CA GLU A 7 -12.62 -18.16 -16.28
C GLU A 7 -13.46 -17.02 -15.71
N THR A 8 -13.25 -16.71 -14.43
CA THR A 8 -13.89 -15.60 -13.70
C THR A 8 -13.12 -14.27 -13.79
N GLY A 9 -12.02 -14.23 -14.57
CA GLY A 9 -11.23 -13.01 -14.81
C GLY A 9 -10.18 -12.69 -13.74
N GLU A 10 -9.94 -13.58 -12.79
CA GLU A 10 -8.98 -13.39 -11.71
C GLU A 10 -7.55 -13.75 -12.15
N ILE A 11 -6.56 -12.99 -11.73
CA ILE A 11 -5.15 -13.33 -11.94
C ILE A 11 -4.77 -14.42 -10.93
N CYS A 12 -4.41 -15.62 -11.41
CA CYS A 12 -3.98 -16.70 -10.55
C CYS A 12 -2.48 -16.97 -10.68
N TRP A 13 -1.86 -17.37 -9.56
CA TRP A 13 -0.43 -17.65 -9.52
C TRP A 13 -0.03 -18.77 -10.46
N GLU A 14 -0.71 -19.90 -10.45
CA GLU A 14 -0.35 -21.10 -11.20
C GLU A 14 -0.14 -20.83 -12.69
N LYS A 15 -1.06 -20.07 -13.31
CA LYS A 15 -1.00 -19.73 -14.74
C LYS A 15 0.10 -18.71 -15.07
N ASN A 16 0.54 -17.94 -14.09
CA ASN A 16 1.44 -16.81 -14.30
C ASN A 16 2.82 -16.99 -13.66
N ALA A 17 3.05 -18.04 -12.88
CA ALA A 17 4.30 -18.27 -12.14
C ALA A 17 5.54 -18.20 -13.02
N VAL A 18 5.50 -18.80 -14.22
CA VAL A 18 6.64 -18.82 -15.18
C VAL A 18 7.05 -17.41 -15.61
N VAL A 19 6.07 -16.49 -15.74
CA VAL A 19 6.32 -15.10 -16.14
C VAL A 19 6.63 -14.22 -14.94
N LEU A 20 5.93 -14.43 -13.83
CA LEU A 20 6.07 -13.59 -12.62
C LEU A 20 7.36 -13.85 -11.85
N GLN A 21 7.79 -15.11 -11.69
CA GLN A 21 8.97 -15.42 -10.89
C GLN A 21 10.24 -14.69 -11.35
N PRO A 22 10.62 -14.71 -12.64
CA PRO A 22 11.80 -13.97 -13.09
C PRO A 22 11.60 -12.44 -12.98
N ALA A 23 10.40 -11.94 -13.26
CA ALA A 23 10.09 -10.52 -13.15
C ALA A 23 10.20 -10.01 -11.71
N LEU A 24 9.66 -10.74 -10.74
CA LEU A 24 9.73 -10.39 -9.31
C LEU A 24 11.17 -10.39 -8.79
N LYS A 25 12.00 -11.33 -9.24
CA LYS A 25 13.42 -11.41 -8.85
C LYS A 25 14.28 -10.27 -9.40
N GLN A 26 13.88 -9.69 -10.54
CA GLN A 26 14.60 -8.58 -11.19
C GLN A 26 14.02 -7.20 -10.85
N ALA A 27 12.90 -7.16 -10.17
CA ALA A 27 12.21 -5.91 -9.83
C ALA A 27 13.02 -5.06 -8.85
N SER A 28 13.08 -3.76 -9.07
CA SER A 28 13.64 -2.78 -8.12
C SER A 28 12.63 -2.37 -7.04
N ALA A 29 11.35 -2.50 -7.29
CA ALA A 29 10.24 -2.41 -6.34
C ALA A 29 9.03 -3.17 -6.90
N VAL A 30 8.15 -3.63 -6.03
CA VAL A 30 6.90 -4.30 -6.40
C VAL A 30 5.73 -3.59 -5.74
N LEU A 31 4.72 -3.24 -6.53
CA LEU A 31 3.42 -2.77 -6.05
C LEU A 31 2.37 -3.83 -6.36
N ILE A 32 1.60 -4.21 -5.35
CA ILE A 32 0.54 -5.21 -5.48
C ILE A 32 -0.75 -4.74 -4.79
N GLY A 33 -1.88 -4.98 -5.46
CA GLY A 33 -3.20 -4.84 -4.87
C GLY A 33 -4.21 -4.03 -5.68
N CYS A 34 -3.78 -2.98 -6.39
CA CYS A 34 -4.69 -2.13 -7.16
C CYS A 34 -5.46 -2.94 -8.21
N GLY A 35 -6.79 -3.07 -8.04
CA GLY A 35 -7.66 -3.74 -9.01
C GLY A 35 -7.55 -5.26 -9.11
N LEU A 36 -6.95 -5.95 -8.12
CA LEU A 36 -6.79 -7.41 -8.17
C LEU A 36 -8.05 -8.19 -7.76
N GLY A 37 -8.99 -7.56 -7.08
CA GLY A 37 -10.11 -8.24 -6.43
C GLY A 37 -9.70 -8.92 -5.11
N ASN A 38 -10.66 -9.08 -4.22
CA ASN A 38 -10.43 -9.73 -2.92
C ASN A 38 -10.92 -11.19 -2.95
N THR A 39 -10.10 -12.06 -3.53
CA THR A 39 -10.43 -13.46 -3.79
C THR A 39 -9.36 -14.41 -3.24
N ALA A 40 -9.64 -15.70 -3.23
CA ALA A 40 -8.66 -16.73 -2.87
C ALA A 40 -7.44 -16.70 -3.82
N ALA A 41 -7.64 -16.41 -5.11
CA ALA A 41 -6.56 -16.29 -6.09
C ALA A 41 -5.62 -15.11 -5.75
N THR A 42 -6.17 -13.97 -5.31
CA THR A 42 -5.38 -12.82 -4.85
C THR A 42 -4.58 -13.15 -3.60
N GLN A 43 -5.16 -13.88 -2.65
CA GLN A 43 -4.46 -14.32 -1.44
C GLN A 43 -3.29 -15.26 -1.78
N GLU A 44 -3.49 -16.21 -2.69
CA GLU A 44 -2.45 -17.10 -3.15
C GLU A 44 -1.34 -16.35 -3.89
N LEU A 45 -1.71 -15.42 -4.80
CA LEU A 45 -0.77 -14.55 -5.49
C LEU A 45 0.10 -13.78 -4.48
N LEU A 46 -0.53 -13.15 -3.48
CA LEU A 46 0.19 -12.41 -2.44
C LEU A 46 1.16 -13.29 -1.65
N ARG A 47 0.77 -14.53 -1.27
CA ARG A 47 1.65 -15.48 -0.57
C ARG A 47 2.92 -15.78 -1.38
N ASN A 48 2.77 -15.97 -2.68
CA ASN A 48 3.89 -16.27 -3.57
C ASN A 48 4.78 -15.06 -3.79
N VAL A 49 4.19 -13.86 -3.98
CA VAL A 49 4.93 -12.60 -4.12
C VAL A 49 5.76 -12.32 -2.87
N VAL A 50 5.17 -12.41 -1.68
CA VAL A 50 5.87 -12.19 -0.40
C VAL A 50 7.06 -13.12 -0.19
N ASN A 51 6.95 -14.37 -0.65
CA ASN A 51 8.04 -15.35 -0.53
C ASN A 51 9.20 -15.09 -1.50
N LEU A 52 8.96 -14.43 -2.63
CA LEU A 52 9.92 -14.26 -3.71
C LEU A 52 10.58 -12.88 -3.74
N VAL A 53 9.88 -11.85 -3.24
CA VAL A 53 10.32 -10.45 -3.36
C VAL A 53 11.30 -10.10 -2.24
N GLU A 54 12.48 -9.60 -2.64
CA GLU A 54 13.49 -9.08 -1.72
C GLU A 54 13.62 -7.54 -1.79
N CYS A 55 13.16 -6.94 -2.89
CA CYS A 55 13.11 -5.48 -3.05
C CYS A 55 11.94 -4.87 -2.24
N PRO A 56 11.82 -3.53 -2.18
CA PRO A 56 10.66 -2.87 -1.57
C PRO A 56 9.34 -3.40 -2.11
N LEU A 57 8.43 -3.77 -1.20
CA LEU A 57 7.10 -4.31 -1.52
C LEU A 57 6.02 -3.36 -0.99
N ILE A 58 5.31 -2.73 -1.90
CA ILE A 58 4.20 -1.84 -1.60
C ILE A 58 2.89 -2.61 -1.73
N MET A 59 2.06 -2.58 -0.69
CA MET A 59 0.74 -3.22 -0.69
C MET A 59 -0.35 -2.16 -0.50
N ASP A 60 -1.31 -2.12 -1.43
CA ASP A 60 -2.46 -1.22 -1.40
C ASP A 60 -3.76 -1.98 -1.72
N ALA A 61 -4.89 -1.40 -1.44
CA ALA A 61 -6.22 -1.86 -1.86
C ALA A 61 -6.47 -3.36 -1.59
N ASP A 62 -6.71 -4.17 -2.64
CA ASP A 62 -7.00 -5.60 -2.49
C ASP A 62 -5.80 -6.40 -1.98
N GLY A 63 -4.57 -5.92 -2.16
CA GLY A 63 -3.38 -6.47 -1.53
C GLY A 63 -3.43 -6.39 0.00
N LEU A 64 -3.92 -5.26 0.54
CA LEU A 64 -4.14 -5.08 1.99
C LEU A 64 -5.32 -5.93 2.49
N ASN A 65 -6.38 -6.06 1.70
CA ASN A 65 -7.52 -6.91 2.03
C ASN A 65 -7.08 -8.39 2.09
N ALA A 66 -6.27 -8.84 1.13
CA ALA A 66 -5.71 -10.19 1.13
C ALA A 66 -4.77 -10.40 2.32
N LEU A 67 -3.93 -9.41 2.66
CA LEU A 67 -3.03 -9.45 3.82
C LEU A 67 -3.82 -9.58 5.12
N ALA A 68 -4.90 -8.82 5.29
CA ALA A 68 -5.77 -8.89 6.48
C ALA A 68 -6.44 -10.26 6.65
N SER A 69 -6.68 -10.97 5.53
CA SER A 69 -7.25 -12.32 5.53
C SER A 69 -6.22 -13.43 5.73
N CYS A 70 -4.93 -13.11 5.67
CA CYS A 70 -3.81 -14.05 5.68
C CYS A 70 -2.80 -13.69 6.77
N ILE A 71 -3.15 -13.94 8.03
CA ILE A 71 -2.31 -13.55 9.18
C ILE A 71 -0.91 -14.20 9.17
N ASP A 72 -0.77 -15.36 8.54
CA ASP A 72 0.49 -16.05 8.34
C ASP A 72 1.47 -15.27 7.45
N ILE A 73 0.96 -14.42 6.55
CA ILE A 73 1.80 -13.52 5.74
C ILE A 73 2.43 -12.44 6.61
N MET A 74 1.67 -11.89 7.58
CA MET A 74 2.21 -10.88 8.49
C MET A 74 3.39 -11.38 9.34
N GLN A 75 3.47 -12.69 9.60
CA GLN A 75 4.62 -13.28 10.30
C GLN A 75 5.90 -13.27 9.45
N LYS A 76 5.80 -13.08 8.14
CA LYS A 76 6.91 -12.99 7.18
C LYS A 76 7.29 -11.56 6.82
N GLN A 77 6.72 -10.58 7.51
CA GLN A 77 6.97 -9.16 7.25
C GLN A 77 8.46 -8.82 7.23
N LYS A 78 8.81 -7.90 6.35
CA LYS A 78 10.17 -7.40 6.19
C LYS A 78 10.21 -5.88 6.37
N PRO A 79 11.34 -5.29 6.81
CA PRO A 79 11.46 -3.83 6.97
C PRO A 79 11.26 -3.03 5.67
N ASN A 80 11.41 -3.67 4.51
CA ASN A 80 11.22 -3.06 3.20
C ASN A 80 9.76 -3.10 2.70
N TRP A 81 8.80 -3.54 3.53
CA TRP A 81 7.38 -3.44 3.18
C TRP A 81 6.81 -2.06 3.45
N ILE A 82 5.93 -1.61 2.57
CA ILE A 82 5.17 -0.37 2.70
C ILE A 82 3.70 -0.70 2.57
N LEU A 83 2.91 -0.45 3.61
CA LEU A 83 1.46 -0.62 3.60
C LEU A 83 0.80 0.75 3.50
N THR A 84 -0.17 0.91 2.59
CA THR A 84 -0.83 2.19 2.33
C THR A 84 -2.33 2.17 2.65
N PRO A 85 -2.78 1.73 3.84
CA PRO A 85 -4.19 1.60 4.13
C PRO A 85 -4.92 2.94 4.24
N HIS A 86 -6.14 3.02 3.72
CA HIS A 86 -7.13 3.98 4.18
C HIS A 86 -7.76 3.50 5.52
N PRO A 87 -8.53 4.32 6.27
CA PRO A 87 -9.04 3.92 7.58
C PRO A 87 -9.83 2.61 7.61
N GLY A 88 -10.59 2.29 6.54
CA GLY A 88 -11.32 1.02 6.46
C GLY A 88 -10.43 -0.20 6.27
N GLU A 89 -9.35 -0.09 5.48
CA GLU A 89 -8.33 -1.12 5.31
C GLU A 89 -7.52 -1.30 6.60
N MET A 90 -7.16 -0.18 7.23
CA MET A 90 -6.48 -0.21 8.53
C MET A 90 -7.32 -0.91 9.61
N ALA A 91 -8.62 -0.67 9.62
CA ALA A 91 -9.56 -1.33 10.53
C ALA A 91 -9.51 -2.86 10.37
N ARG A 92 -9.51 -3.36 9.12
CA ARG A 92 -9.38 -4.80 8.83
C ARG A 92 -8.04 -5.38 9.25
N LEU A 93 -6.93 -4.66 8.97
CA LEU A 93 -5.58 -5.09 9.35
C LEU A 93 -5.36 -5.14 10.87
N SER A 94 -6.00 -4.23 11.62
CA SER A 94 -5.79 -4.08 13.07
C SER A 94 -6.87 -4.75 13.92
N GLY A 95 -7.95 -5.28 13.31
CA GLY A 95 -9.10 -5.80 14.04
C GLY A 95 -9.95 -4.73 14.73
N MET A 96 -9.78 -3.44 14.37
CA MET A 96 -10.52 -2.31 14.92
C MET A 96 -11.75 -1.96 14.06
N THR A 97 -12.58 -1.02 14.53
CA THR A 97 -13.61 -0.41 13.68
C THR A 97 -13.05 0.78 12.91
N THR A 98 -13.62 1.07 11.74
CA THR A 98 -13.24 2.26 10.95
C THR A 98 -13.41 3.56 11.75
N ALA A 99 -14.47 3.65 12.56
CA ALA A 99 -14.73 4.81 13.43
C ALA A 99 -13.61 4.99 14.48
N THR A 100 -13.16 3.89 15.10
CA THR A 100 -12.05 3.92 16.06
C THR A 100 -10.77 4.41 15.41
N VAL A 101 -10.45 3.88 14.21
CA VAL A 101 -9.26 4.31 13.46
C VAL A 101 -9.34 5.78 13.10
N GLN A 102 -10.48 6.27 12.60
CA GLN A 102 -10.64 7.67 12.22
C GLN A 102 -10.50 8.63 13.42
N ALA A 103 -11.07 8.27 14.57
CA ALA A 103 -10.99 9.07 15.78
C ALA A 103 -9.58 9.18 16.37
N ASN A 104 -8.74 8.14 16.17
CA ASN A 104 -7.45 8.01 16.86
C ASN A 104 -6.31 7.60 15.90
N ARG A 105 -6.25 8.17 14.70
CA ARG A 105 -5.33 7.74 13.63
C ARG A 105 -3.86 7.65 14.06
N LYS A 106 -3.34 8.65 14.78
CA LYS A 106 -1.94 8.65 15.27
C LYS A 106 -1.67 7.48 16.22
N GLN A 107 -2.58 7.27 17.17
CA GLN A 107 -2.45 6.18 18.13
C GLN A 107 -2.56 4.81 17.45
N CYS A 108 -3.51 4.64 16.52
CA CYS A 108 -3.68 3.40 15.76
C CYS A 108 -2.43 3.08 14.93
N ALA A 109 -1.83 4.08 14.26
CA ALA A 109 -0.60 3.90 13.51
C ALA A 109 0.57 3.49 14.43
N ALA A 110 0.73 4.17 15.57
CA ALA A 110 1.78 3.87 16.53
C ALA A 110 1.63 2.46 17.10
N GLU A 111 0.42 2.04 17.46
CA GLU A 111 0.14 0.72 18.02
C GLU A 111 0.41 -0.39 17.00
N PHE A 112 -0.02 -0.19 15.76
CA PHE A 112 0.24 -1.14 14.67
C PHE A 112 1.74 -1.30 14.39
N CYS A 113 2.49 -0.21 14.35
CA CYS A 113 3.94 -0.22 14.09
C CYS A 113 4.79 -0.76 15.25
N LYS A 114 4.22 -1.09 16.41
CA LYS A 114 4.91 -1.89 17.43
C LYS A 114 5.13 -3.34 16.99
N GLN A 115 4.26 -3.86 16.15
CA GLN A 115 4.31 -5.24 15.66
C GLN A 115 4.65 -5.32 14.17
N PHE A 116 4.66 -4.19 13.45
CA PHE A 116 4.98 -4.11 12.04
C PHE A 116 6.34 -3.42 11.82
N SER A 117 7.28 -4.15 11.25
CA SER A 117 8.66 -3.66 11.05
C SER A 117 8.84 -2.75 9.83
N GLY A 118 7.87 -2.72 8.92
CA GLY A 118 7.88 -1.91 7.70
C GLY A 118 7.37 -0.49 7.90
N THR A 119 7.06 0.18 6.80
CA THR A 119 6.51 1.54 6.78
C THR A 119 5.00 1.52 6.58
N LEU A 120 4.27 2.20 7.45
CA LEU A 120 2.83 2.40 7.35
C LEU A 120 2.52 3.80 6.80
N VAL A 121 1.65 3.88 5.79
CA VAL A 121 1.09 5.12 5.24
C VAL A 121 -0.41 5.11 5.49
N LEU A 122 -0.86 5.59 6.64
CA LEU A 122 -2.28 5.65 6.98
C LEU A 122 -2.94 6.85 6.28
N LYS A 123 -3.60 6.57 5.15
CA LYS A 123 -4.24 7.57 4.28
C LYS A 123 -5.36 8.35 4.97
N GLY A 124 -5.60 9.59 4.50
CA GLY A 124 -6.67 10.48 4.94
C GLY A 124 -6.18 11.93 5.08
N ALA A 125 -7.03 12.85 5.52
CA ALA A 125 -6.64 14.24 5.77
C ALA A 125 -5.45 14.29 6.75
N GLY A 126 -4.29 14.83 6.30
CA GLY A 126 -3.02 14.69 7.01
C GLY A 126 -2.61 13.21 7.12
N THR A 127 -2.28 12.58 5.99
CA THR A 127 -1.76 11.20 5.93
C THR A 127 -0.61 11.02 6.93
N ILE A 128 -0.64 9.93 7.69
CA ILE A 128 0.39 9.60 8.69
C ILE A 128 1.33 8.59 8.09
N ILE A 129 2.63 8.90 8.06
CA ILE A 129 3.68 7.98 7.68
C ILE A 129 4.42 7.59 8.97
N GLN A 130 4.51 6.29 9.25
CA GLN A 130 5.15 5.79 10.45
C GLN A 130 5.99 4.55 10.18
N GLN A 131 7.18 4.50 10.80
CA GLN A 131 8.06 3.33 10.86
C GLN A 131 8.64 3.22 12.28
N GLY A 132 8.36 2.12 12.97
CA GLY A 132 8.70 1.98 14.37
C GLY A 132 8.15 3.16 15.21
N THR A 133 9.03 3.90 15.87
CA THR A 133 8.66 5.08 16.69
C THR A 133 8.70 6.40 15.91
N THR A 134 9.24 6.42 14.68
CA THR A 134 9.33 7.62 13.85
C THR A 134 8.03 7.82 13.10
N ALA A 135 7.42 8.99 13.26
CA ALA A 135 6.17 9.34 12.59
C ALA A 135 6.17 10.78 12.10
N ILE A 136 5.61 10.99 10.91
CA ILE A 136 5.28 12.32 10.41
C ILE A 136 3.82 12.39 9.95
N GLN A 137 3.27 13.58 9.94
CA GLN A 137 1.98 13.87 9.35
C GLN A 137 2.20 14.71 8.09
N ASN A 138 1.71 14.22 6.96
CA ASN A 138 1.81 14.92 5.67
C ASN A 138 1.01 16.22 5.71
N PRO A 139 1.61 17.39 5.41
CA PRO A 139 0.94 18.69 5.47
C PRO A 139 0.21 19.05 4.17
N THR A 140 0.38 18.29 3.07
CA THR A 140 -0.16 18.59 1.75
C THR A 140 -1.41 17.74 1.44
N GLY A 141 -2.19 18.20 0.47
CA GLY A 141 -3.41 17.54 0.01
C GLY A 141 -4.68 18.22 0.50
N ASN A 142 -5.76 18.02 -0.25
CA ASN A 142 -7.06 18.65 -0.03
C ASN A 142 -8.21 17.63 -0.23
N PRO A 143 -9.44 17.97 0.18
CA PRO A 143 -10.59 17.07 0.08
C PRO A 143 -10.93 16.60 -1.34
N GLY A 144 -10.63 17.38 -2.37
CA GLY A 144 -10.84 17.01 -3.79
C GLY A 144 -10.06 15.76 -4.23
N MET A 145 -9.03 15.38 -3.46
CA MET A 145 -8.26 14.16 -3.70
C MET A 145 -8.97 12.87 -3.24
N SER A 146 -10.12 12.98 -2.56
CA SER A 146 -10.91 11.84 -2.08
C SER A 146 -11.72 11.20 -3.22
N ARG A 147 -11.03 10.74 -4.27
CA ARG A 147 -11.61 10.14 -5.48
C ARG A 147 -11.01 8.77 -5.72
N GLY A 148 -11.79 7.91 -6.41
CA GLY A 148 -11.31 6.60 -6.86
C GLY A 148 -10.07 6.75 -7.74
N GLY A 149 -9.06 5.91 -7.53
CA GLY A 149 -7.79 5.93 -8.25
C GLY A 149 -6.71 6.86 -7.66
N SER A 150 -7.08 7.83 -6.80
CA SER A 150 -6.09 8.71 -6.14
C SER A 150 -5.10 7.92 -5.28
N GLY A 151 -5.58 6.89 -4.57
CA GLY A 151 -4.73 5.99 -3.79
C GLY A 151 -3.76 5.19 -4.67
N ASP A 152 -4.22 4.71 -5.84
CA ASP A 152 -3.39 3.95 -6.77
C ASP A 152 -2.23 4.80 -7.30
N VAL A 153 -2.50 6.09 -7.59
CA VAL A 153 -1.45 7.04 -7.99
C VAL A 153 -0.43 7.21 -6.86
N LEU A 154 -0.88 7.41 -5.61
CA LEU A 154 0.01 7.52 -4.46
C LEU A 154 0.88 6.27 -4.31
N ALA A 155 0.29 5.09 -4.36
CA ALA A 155 1.01 3.82 -4.25
C ALA A 155 2.04 3.66 -5.38
N GLY A 156 1.69 4.05 -6.62
CA GLY A 156 2.59 4.08 -7.78
C GLY A 156 3.77 5.04 -7.59
N MET A 157 3.53 6.24 -7.06
CA MET A 157 4.59 7.21 -6.75
C MET A 157 5.55 6.69 -5.69
N ILE A 158 5.03 6.09 -4.61
CA ILE A 158 5.86 5.48 -3.56
C ILE A 158 6.71 4.36 -4.16
N ALA A 159 6.12 3.49 -4.99
CA ALA A 159 6.85 2.41 -5.65
C ALA A 159 7.95 2.95 -6.58
N ALA A 160 7.69 4.02 -7.32
CA ALA A 160 8.68 4.65 -8.19
C ALA A 160 9.87 5.23 -7.41
N PHE A 161 9.63 5.89 -6.27
CA PHE A 161 10.71 6.40 -5.41
C PHE A 161 11.50 5.27 -4.76
N ALA A 162 10.83 4.21 -4.27
CA ALA A 162 11.50 3.04 -3.72
C ALA A 162 12.36 2.33 -4.77
N ALA A 163 11.88 2.22 -6.02
CA ALA A 163 12.63 1.64 -7.13
C ALA A 163 13.88 2.46 -7.52
N GLN A 164 13.89 3.77 -7.21
CA GLN A 164 15.04 4.65 -7.40
C GLN A 164 16.04 4.60 -6.24
N GLY A 165 15.80 3.77 -5.23
CA GLY A 165 16.73 3.52 -4.14
C GLY A 165 16.48 4.35 -2.87
N LEU A 166 15.37 5.09 -2.77
CA LEU A 166 14.99 5.69 -1.50
C LEU A 166 14.65 4.59 -0.47
N SER A 167 14.92 4.88 0.80
CA SER A 167 14.45 3.99 1.87
C SER A 167 12.92 3.87 1.84
N PRO A 168 12.33 2.78 2.32
CA PRO A 168 10.87 2.64 2.38
C PRO A 168 10.15 3.82 3.05
N TYR A 169 10.75 4.35 4.13
CA TYR A 169 10.22 5.49 4.84
C TYR A 169 10.32 6.79 4.01
N ASP A 170 11.48 7.06 3.42
CA ASP A 170 11.68 8.27 2.61
C ASP A 170 10.84 8.23 1.33
N ALA A 171 10.72 7.06 0.69
CA ALA A 171 9.84 6.86 -0.47
C ALA A 171 8.37 7.16 -0.13
N ALA A 172 7.91 6.69 1.04
CA ALA A 172 6.55 6.96 1.53
C ALA A 172 6.34 8.46 1.83
N CYS A 173 7.32 9.11 2.48
CA CYS A 173 7.27 10.55 2.77
C CYS A 173 7.24 11.39 1.49
N ALA A 174 8.17 11.14 0.57
CA ALA A 174 8.26 11.85 -0.71
C ALA A 174 7.00 11.64 -1.56
N GLY A 175 6.53 10.39 -1.66
CA GLY A 175 5.31 10.03 -2.39
C GLY A 175 4.08 10.75 -1.84
N ALA A 176 3.86 10.69 -0.53
CA ALA A 176 2.71 11.35 0.11
C ALA A 176 2.77 12.87 -0.04
N TYR A 177 3.94 13.47 0.14
CA TYR A 177 4.12 14.92 0.04
C TYR A 177 3.85 15.42 -1.39
N LEU A 178 4.50 14.84 -2.38
CA LEU A 178 4.38 15.28 -3.78
C LEU A 178 3.00 14.97 -4.36
N HIS A 179 2.39 13.83 -4.00
CA HIS A 179 1.02 13.52 -4.37
C HIS A 179 0.03 14.57 -3.82
N GLY A 180 0.15 14.90 -2.53
CA GLY A 180 -0.66 15.94 -1.91
C GLY A 180 -0.43 17.33 -2.52
N LEU A 181 0.82 17.72 -2.75
CA LEU A 181 1.17 18.98 -3.40
C LEU A 181 0.60 19.08 -4.81
N ALA A 182 0.67 18.01 -5.59
CA ALA A 182 0.05 17.97 -6.92
C ALA A 182 -1.47 18.19 -6.86
N GLY A 183 -2.14 17.59 -5.85
CA GLY A 183 -3.55 17.82 -5.58
C GLY A 183 -3.86 19.27 -5.21
N ASP A 184 -3.01 19.91 -4.39
CA ASP A 184 -3.18 21.30 -3.99
C ASP A 184 -3.00 22.27 -5.17
N VAL A 185 -2.02 22.01 -6.03
CA VAL A 185 -1.82 22.77 -7.26
C VAL A 185 -3.02 22.61 -8.21
N ALA A 186 -3.55 21.39 -8.33
CA ALA A 186 -4.72 21.12 -9.15
C ALA A 186 -5.97 21.83 -8.60
N ALA A 187 -6.20 21.79 -7.29
CA ALA A 187 -7.31 22.47 -6.63
C ALA A 187 -7.24 24.00 -6.81
N ALA A 188 -6.06 24.57 -6.66
CA ALA A 188 -5.85 26.03 -6.90
C ALA A 188 -6.16 26.44 -8.35
N ARG A 189 -5.98 25.54 -9.32
CA ARG A 189 -6.18 25.82 -10.75
C ARG A 189 -7.57 25.47 -11.27
N TYR A 190 -8.18 24.40 -10.74
CA TYR A 190 -9.42 23.80 -11.29
C TYR A 190 -10.56 23.70 -10.29
N SER A 191 -10.40 24.20 -9.06
CA SER A 191 -11.24 23.94 -7.89
C SER A 191 -11.14 22.50 -7.34
N GLU A 192 -11.75 22.28 -6.17
CA GLU A 192 -11.79 20.95 -5.51
C GLU A 192 -12.96 20.06 -6.00
N GLN A 193 -13.66 20.43 -7.10
CA GLN A 193 -14.82 19.69 -7.60
C GLN A 193 -14.43 18.51 -8.48
#